data_04a813fc9f6c853d5d75b492f3ff8fd8
#
_entry.id   04a813fc9f6c853d5d75b492f3ff8fd8
#
_cell.length_a   1.000
_cell.length_b   1.000
_cell.length_c   1.000
_cell.angle_alpha   90.00
_cell.angle_beta   90.00
_cell.angle_gamma   90.00
#
_symmetry.space_group_name_H-M   'P 1'
#
loop_
_entity.id
_entity.type
_entity.pdbx_description
1 polymer ?
#
loop_
_entity_poly.entity_id
_entity_poly.type
_entity_poly.pdbx_seq_one_letter_code
_entity_poly.pdbx_strand_id
1 'polypeptide(L)'
;MKPEITIVKQSEESNLSAGTLKNVIAFLCLGSALYIFISLLSYSALDSSFSSVASLSDSVVNLGGPFGAYLSDALFSVAGMGAYLILFIASFAAIRLLFFYKPKNNLYTLIKLSSATILVLSFSTICEYYFSGDFFPQGSSGGILGEIIFTNLSNIFGVVGSLLFIFIFTLIAASLTFSFSWLTVIDSVGRYSLAATSYLMNALKGFVLMSFEKVQAIEIKEFFKTKKIPVEKPLSDAQPRELNLPKTKPASENPSEPLASAAKTISSEISSTKE
;
A
#
# COMPACT_ATOMS: atom_id res chain seq x y z
N MET A 1 -28.20 -39.02 -40.36
CA MET A 1 -28.34 -38.11 -39.20
C MET A 1 -27.50 -38.51 -37.95
N LYS A 2 -26.32 -39.11 -38.08
CA LYS A 2 -25.49 -39.61 -36.96
C LYS A 2 -24.06 -39.05 -36.85
N PRO A 3 -23.41 -38.39 -37.84
CA PRO A 3 -22.04 -37.92 -37.68
C PRO A 3 -21.88 -36.63 -36.87
N GLU A 4 -22.82 -35.67 -36.91
CA GLU A 4 -22.73 -34.40 -36.20
C GLU A 4 -22.78 -34.55 -34.67
N ILE A 5 -23.64 -35.43 -34.17
CA ILE A 5 -23.78 -35.67 -32.71
C ILE A 5 -22.50 -36.27 -32.13
N THR A 6 -21.80 -37.12 -32.90
CA THR A 6 -20.56 -37.75 -32.46
C THR A 6 -19.38 -36.72 -32.41
N ILE A 7 -19.33 -35.82 -33.37
CA ILE A 7 -18.30 -34.76 -33.44
C ILE A 7 -18.48 -33.75 -32.28
N VAL A 8 -19.72 -33.33 -32.00
CA VAL A 8 -20.05 -32.42 -30.90
C VAL A 8 -19.69 -33.07 -29.56
N LYS A 9 -20.06 -34.32 -29.33
CA LYS A 9 -19.76 -35.03 -28.07
C LYS A 9 -18.26 -35.23 -27.86
N GLN A 10 -17.51 -35.53 -28.91
CA GLN A 10 -16.04 -35.67 -28.84
C GLN A 10 -15.32 -34.33 -28.60
N SER A 11 -15.83 -33.21 -29.11
CA SER A 11 -15.32 -31.87 -28.83
C SER A 11 -15.62 -31.42 -27.39
N GLU A 12 -16.78 -31.78 -26.82
CA GLU A 12 -17.11 -31.47 -25.43
C GLU A 12 -16.26 -32.29 -24.44
N GLU A 13 -16.04 -33.58 -24.68
CA GLU A 13 -15.18 -34.44 -23.85
C GLU A 13 -13.71 -33.97 -23.90
N SER A 14 -13.20 -33.54 -25.06
CA SER A 14 -11.86 -33.01 -25.19
C SER A 14 -11.66 -31.67 -24.46
N ASN A 15 -12.65 -30.80 -24.48
CA ASN A 15 -12.63 -29.53 -23.78
C ASN A 15 -12.75 -29.71 -22.26
N LEU A 16 -13.55 -30.67 -21.80
CA LEU A 16 -13.67 -30.99 -20.39
C LEU A 16 -12.36 -31.56 -19.83
N SER A 17 -11.70 -32.46 -20.58
CA SER A 17 -10.41 -33.03 -20.18
C SER A 17 -9.30 -31.97 -20.15
N ALA A 18 -9.26 -31.07 -21.13
CA ALA A 18 -8.29 -29.96 -21.17
C ALA A 18 -8.49 -28.97 -19.99
N GLY A 19 -9.74 -28.68 -19.64
CA GLY A 19 -10.08 -27.85 -18.48
C GLY A 19 -9.65 -28.47 -17.15
N THR A 20 -9.88 -29.77 -16.99
CA THR A 20 -9.48 -30.52 -15.80
C THR A 20 -7.95 -30.58 -15.67
N LEU A 21 -7.24 -30.91 -16.75
CA LEU A 21 -5.78 -30.96 -16.77
C LEU A 21 -5.16 -29.60 -16.40
N LYS A 22 -5.69 -28.51 -16.92
CA LYS A 22 -5.29 -27.14 -16.58
C LYS A 22 -5.40 -26.88 -15.07
N ASN A 23 -6.51 -27.26 -14.46
CA ASN A 23 -6.73 -27.05 -13.03
C ASN A 23 -5.78 -27.90 -12.19
N VAL A 24 -5.55 -29.16 -12.57
CA VAL A 24 -4.58 -30.03 -11.90
C VAL A 24 -3.17 -29.44 -11.94
N ILE A 25 -2.72 -28.97 -13.11
CA ILE A 25 -1.41 -28.33 -13.25
C ILE A 25 -1.31 -27.08 -12.36
N ALA A 26 -2.35 -26.25 -12.34
CA ALA A 26 -2.33 -25.03 -11.53
C ALA A 26 -2.30 -25.32 -10.02
N PHE A 27 -3.03 -26.34 -9.55
CA PHE A 27 -2.97 -26.77 -8.15
C PHE A 27 -1.63 -27.39 -7.78
N LEU A 28 -1.02 -28.18 -8.67
CA LEU A 28 0.33 -28.69 -8.46
C LEU A 28 1.36 -27.55 -8.38
N CYS A 29 1.26 -26.55 -9.24
CA CYS A 29 2.14 -25.37 -9.20
C CYS A 29 1.96 -24.57 -7.91
N LEU A 30 0.71 -24.38 -7.43
CA LEU A 30 0.47 -23.68 -6.17
C LEU A 30 0.97 -24.48 -4.96
N GLY A 31 0.75 -25.79 -4.94
CA GLY A 31 1.24 -26.68 -3.89
C GLY A 31 2.77 -26.70 -3.82
N SER A 32 3.43 -26.82 -4.97
CA SER A 32 4.90 -26.77 -5.03
C SER A 32 5.44 -25.39 -4.64
N ALA A 33 4.79 -24.30 -5.07
CA ALA A 33 5.17 -22.95 -4.66
C ALA A 33 5.05 -22.74 -3.14
N LEU A 34 3.98 -23.25 -2.53
CA LEU A 34 3.81 -23.22 -1.07
C LEU A 34 4.89 -24.01 -0.34
N TYR A 35 5.22 -25.23 -0.82
CA TYR A 35 6.29 -26.04 -0.25
C TYR A 35 7.64 -25.31 -0.32
N ILE A 36 8.00 -24.77 -1.49
CA ILE A 36 9.24 -24.00 -1.68
C ILE A 36 9.25 -22.75 -0.80
N PHE A 37 8.11 -22.07 -0.67
CA PHE A 37 7.98 -20.89 0.19
C PHE A 37 8.27 -21.21 1.66
N ILE A 38 7.71 -22.31 2.18
CA ILE A 38 7.98 -22.78 3.54
C ILE A 38 9.47 -23.14 3.70
N SER A 39 10.05 -23.81 2.71
CA SER A 39 11.48 -24.17 2.71
C SER A 39 12.40 -22.94 2.72
N LEU A 40 12.07 -21.89 1.93
CA LEU A 40 12.83 -20.63 1.93
C LEU A 40 12.67 -19.85 3.24
N LEU A 41 11.47 -19.82 3.84
CA LEU A 41 11.24 -19.14 5.12
C LEU A 41 11.97 -19.81 6.29
N SER A 42 12.16 -21.12 6.23
CA SER A 42 12.86 -21.90 7.25
C SER A 42 14.29 -22.24 6.88
N TYR A 43 14.85 -21.52 5.91
CA TYR A 43 16.25 -21.70 5.51
C TYR A 43 17.20 -21.49 6.69
N SER A 44 18.15 -22.37 6.85
CA SER A 44 19.23 -22.27 7.83
C SER A 44 20.57 -22.59 7.14
N ALA A 45 21.54 -21.70 7.30
CA ALA A 45 22.89 -21.92 6.80
C ALA A 45 23.63 -23.06 7.53
N LEU A 46 23.07 -23.54 8.66
CA LEU A 46 23.60 -24.64 9.44
C LEU A 46 23.14 -26.03 8.93
N ASP A 47 22.07 -26.07 8.12
CA ASP A 47 21.62 -27.33 7.54
C ASP A 47 22.60 -27.85 6.48
N SER A 48 22.71 -29.17 6.37
CA SER A 48 23.43 -29.81 5.26
C SER A 48 22.77 -29.41 3.93
N SER A 49 23.57 -28.82 3.05
CA SER A 49 23.12 -28.30 1.77
C SER A 49 24.26 -28.29 0.74
N PHE A 50 24.09 -27.61 -0.41
CA PHE A 50 25.17 -27.46 -1.40
C PHE A 50 26.29 -26.54 -0.91
N SER A 51 25.94 -25.50 -0.14
CA SER A 51 26.90 -24.50 0.35
C SER A 51 27.49 -24.83 1.72
N SER A 52 26.87 -25.72 2.48
CA SER A 52 27.31 -26.09 3.84
C SER A 52 27.24 -27.59 4.10
N VAL A 53 28.24 -28.11 4.85
CA VAL A 53 28.28 -29.49 5.31
C VAL A 53 28.05 -29.46 6.82
N ALA A 54 26.84 -29.83 7.26
CA ALA A 54 26.54 -30.00 8.69
C ALA A 54 27.20 -31.29 9.21
N SER A 55 27.48 -31.36 10.52
CA SER A 55 27.89 -32.62 11.18
C SER A 55 26.78 -33.66 11.02
N LEU A 56 27.16 -34.90 10.72
CA LEU A 56 26.24 -36.03 10.47
C LEU A 56 25.26 -36.36 11.59
N SER A 57 25.34 -35.67 12.72
CA SER A 57 24.50 -35.87 13.92
C SER A 57 23.39 -34.80 14.11
N ASP A 58 23.39 -33.73 13.33
CA ASP A 58 22.46 -32.62 13.57
C ASP A 58 21.17 -32.82 12.80
N SER A 59 20.04 -32.66 13.49
CA SER A 59 18.70 -32.64 12.86
C SER A 59 18.56 -31.44 11.95
N VAL A 60 18.02 -31.64 10.75
CA VAL A 60 17.73 -30.57 9.80
C VAL A 60 16.67 -29.63 10.40
N VAL A 61 16.96 -28.34 10.44
CA VAL A 61 16.07 -27.29 10.99
C VAL A 61 15.03 -26.87 9.96
N ASN A 62 15.34 -26.98 8.66
CA ASN A 62 14.42 -26.59 7.59
C ASN A 62 13.10 -27.36 7.67
N LEU A 63 11.95 -26.64 7.68
CA LEU A 63 10.61 -27.24 7.73
C LEU A 63 10.27 -28.11 6.51
N GLY A 64 10.92 -27.88 5.38
CA GLY A 64 10.83 -28.73 4.19
C GLY A 64 11.69 -30.00 4.28
N GLY A 65 12.35 -30.25 5.44
CA GLY A 65 13.26 -31.37 5.63
C GLY A 65 14.55 -31.23 4.80
N PRO A 66 15.34 -32.33 4.65
CA PRO A 66 16.59 -32.27 3.90
C PRO A 66 16.41 -31.78 2.45
N PHE A 67 15.36 -32.22 1.77
CA PHE A 67 15.08 -31.77 0.41
C PHE A 67 14.79 -30.26 0.36
N GLY A 68 14.04 -29.72 1.34
CA GLY A 68 13.79 -28.30 1.48
C GLY A 68 15.06 -27.50 1.74
N ALA A 69 15.98 -28.02 2.57
CA ALA A 69 17.27 -27.39 2.84
C ALA A 69 18.12 -27.26 1.57
N TYR A 70 18.29 -28.35 0.81
CA TYR A 70 19.00 -28.32 -0.47
C TYR A 70 18.36 -27.39 -1.50
N LEU A 71 17.03 -27.42 -1.59
CA LEU A 71 16.29 -26.61 -2.56
C LEU A 71 16.35 -25.11 -2.23
N SER A 72 16.18 -24.74 -0.97
CA SER A 72 16.28 -23.35 -0.54
C SER A 72 17.70 -22.82 -0.67
N ASP A 73 18.72 -23.62 -0.33
CA ASP A 73 20.11 -23.25 -0.51
C ASP A 73 20.45 -23.01 -1.99
N ALA A 74 20.04 -23.91 -2.89
CA ALA A 74 20.25 -23.73 -4.32
C ALA A 74 19.58 -22.46 -4.86
N LEU A 75 18.34 -22.19 -4.46
CA LEU A 75 17.61 -21.00 -4.89
C LEU A 75 18.24 -19.71 -4.36
N PHE A 76 18.65 -19.68 -3.09
CA PHE A 76 19.33 -18.52 -2.52
C PHE A 76 20.75 -18.36 -3.11
N SER A 77 21.50 -19.42 -3.30
CA SER A 77 22.82 -19.33 -3.92
C SER A 77 22.75 -18.77 -5.34
N VAL A 78 21.75 -19.15 -6.13
CA VAL A 78 21.63 -18.72 -7.53
C VAL A 78 21.02 -17.33 -7.65
N ALA A 79 19.87 -17.09 -7.02
CA ALA A 79 19.06 -15.89 -7.22
C ALA A 79 18.94 -14.99 -5.99
N GLY A 80 19.48 -15.39 -4.84
CA GLY A 80 19.37 -14.65 -3.60
C GLY A 80 17.90 -14.36 -3.24
N MET A 81 17.60 -13.13 -2.86
CA MET A 81 16.22 -12.69 -2.60
C MET A 81 15.30 -12.79 -3.83
N GLY A 82 15.85 -12.86 -5.04
CA GLY A 82 15.10 -13.14 -6.26
C GLY A 82 14.35 -14.48 -6.24
N ALA A 83 14.75 -15.43 -5.37
CA ALA A 83 14.04 -16.69 -5.16
C ALA A 83 12.56 -16.45 -4.73
N TYR A 84 12.31 -15.50 -3.87
CA TYR A 84 10.93 -15.13 -3.49
C TYR A 84 10.13 -14.56 -4.65
N LEU A 85 10.79 -13.78 -5.51
CA LEU A 85 10.14 -13.24 -6.71
C LEU A 85 9.79 -14.34 -7.72
N ILE A 86 10.63 -15.35 -7.86
CA ILE A 86 10.34 -16.55 -8.68
C ILE A 86 9.05 -17.20 -8.22
N LEU A 87 8.89 -17.42 -6.90
CA LEU A 87 7.69 -18.00 -6.32
C LEU A 87 6.46 -17.11 -6.53
N PHE A 88 6.61 -15.82 -6.35
CA PHE A 88 5.53 -14.87 -6.59
C PHE A 88 5.04 -14.90 -8.04
N ILE A 89 5.96 -14.89 -9.01
CA ILE A 89 5.63 -14.97 -10.44
C ILE A 89 4.97 -16.31 -10.77
N ALA A 90 5.49 -17.44 -10.24
CA ALA A 90 4.94 -18.76 -10.46
C ALA A 90 3.51 -18.88 -9.88
N SER A 91 3.31 -18.42 -8.65
CA SER A 91 1.98 -18.40 -8.01
C SER A 91 1.00 -17.51 -8.77
N PHE A 92 1.42 -16.33 -9.20
CA PHE A 92 0.61 -15.43 -10.01
C PHE A 92 0.23 -16.04 -11.35
N ALA A 93 1.17 -16.72 -12.02
CA ALA A 93 0.92 -17.43 -13.26
C ALA A 93 -0.07 -18.58 -13.07
N ALA A 94 0.06 -19.36 -11.99
CA ALA A 94 -0.85 -20.45 -11.64
C ALA A 94 -2.29 -19.94 -11.36
N ILE A 95 -2.41 -18.86 -10.59
CA ILE A 95 -3.71 -18.20 -10.32
C ILE A 95 -4.33 -17.69 -11.63
N ARG A 96 -3.55 -17.04 -12.49
CA ARG A 96 -4.04 -16.62 -13.81
C ARG A 96 -4.46 -17.79 -14.68
N LEU A 97 -3.76 -18.91 -14.60
CA LEU A 97 -4.12 -20.13 -15.32
C LEU A 97 -5.48 -20.65 -14.85
N LEU A 98 -5.79 -20.62 -13.55
CA LEU A 98 -7.06 -21.06 -13.00
C LEU A 98 -8.23 -20.17 -13.46
N PHE A 99 -8.11 -18.86 -13.30
CA PHE A 99 -9.25 -17.94 -13.42
C PHE A 99 -9.39 -17.28 -14.81
N PHE A 100 -8.28 -17.08 -15.52
CA PHE A 100 -8.26 -16.23 -16.73
C PHE A 100 -7.64 -16.89 -17.95
N TYR A 101 -7.64 -18.24 -17.98
CA TYR A 101 -7.02 -18.94 -19.11
C TYR A 101 -7.76 -18.63 -20.43
N LYS A 102 -7.01 -17.97 -21.33
CA LYS A 102 -7.33 -17.91 -22.76
C LYS A 102 -6.13 -18.46 -23.51
N PRO A 103 -6.33 -19.46 -24.39
CA PRO A 103 -5.21 -19.95 -25.22
C PRO A 103 -4.66 -18.78 -26.01
N LYS A 104 -3.39 -18.48 -25.83
CA LYS A 104 -2.68 -17.41 -26.52
C LYS A 104 -1.54 -18.01 -27.34
N ASN A 105 -1.13 -17.25 -28.35
CA ASN A 105 -0.07 -17.67 -29.28
C ASN A 105 1.23 -17.98 -28.51
N ASN A 106 1.98 -18.97 -28.97
CA ASN A 106 3.25 -19.41 -28.38
C ASN A 106 4.26 -18.26 -28.22
N LEU A 107 4.29 -17.32 -29.19
CA LEU A 107 5.15 -16.13 -29.12
C LEU A 107 4.86 -15.27 -27.87
N TYR A 108 3.61 -15.09 -27.52
CA TYR A 108 3.24 -14.33 -26.32
C TYR A 108 3.70 -15.02 -25.04
N THR A 109 3.64 -16.33 -24.98
CA THR A 109 4.13 -17.11 -23.84
C THR A 109 5.65 -17.00 -23.72
N LEU A 110 6.38 -17.04 -24.84
CA LEU A 110 7.83 -16.85 -24.86
C LEU A 110 8.23 -15.44 -24.38
N ILE A 111 7.54 -14.40 -24.84
CA ILE A 111 7.78 -13.03 -24.38
C ILE A 111 7.55 -12.90 -22.87
N LYS A 112 6.51 -13.53 -22.33
CA LYS A 112 6.26 -13.51 -20.89
C LYS A 112 7.32 -14.27 -20.08
N LEU A 113 7.74 -15.42 -20.58
CA LEU A 113 8.76 -16.21 -19.90
C LEU A 113 10.10 -15.47 -19.87
N SER A 114 10.52 -14.91 -21.02
CA SER A 114 11.76 -14.13 -21.10
C SER A 114 11.69 -12.85 -20.23
N SER A 115 10.56 -12.16 -20.21
CA SER A 115 10.39 -10.98 -19.36
C SER A 115 10.40 -11.34 -17.85
N ALA A 116 9.82 -12.46 -17.46
CA ALA A 116 9.88 -12.97 -16.08
C ALA A 116 11.31 -13.27 -15.67
N THR A 117 12.10 -13.91 -16.54
CA THR A 117 13.53 -14.17 -16.29
C THR A 117 14.31 -12.87 -16.13
N ILE A 118 14.12 -11.89 -17.03
CA ILE A 118 14.76 -10.57 -16.93
C ILE A 118 14.36 -9.87 -15.62
N LEU A 119 13.09 -9.98 -15.22
CA LEU A 119 12.60 -9.37 -13.99
C LEU A 119 13.28 -9.96 -12.75
N VAL A 120 13.43 -11.29 -12.69
CA VAL A 120 14.13 -11.95 -11.59
C VAL A 120 15.60 -11.54 -11.56
N LEU A 121 16.31 -11.55 -12.70
CA LEU A 121 17.71 -11.15 -12.80
C LEU A 121 17.91 -9.69 -12.34
N SER A 122 17.10 -8.79 -12.85
CA SER A 122 17.15 -7.37 -12.47
C SER A 122 16.87 -7.17 -10.98
N PHE A 123 15.88 -7.87 -10.43
CA PHE A 123 15.55 -7.79 -9.01
C PHE A 123 16.69 -8.34 -8.13
N SER A 124 17.25 -9.52 -8.50
CA SER A 124 18.41 -10.08 -7.81
C SER A 124 19.60 -9.10 -7.79
N THR A 125 19.84 -8.44 -8.93
CA THR A 125 20.92 -7.43 -9.05
C THR A 125 20.67 -6.19 -8.17
N ILE A 126 19.41 -5.75 -8.04
CA ILE A 126 19.04 -4.65 -7.12
C ILE A 126 19.28 -5.09 -5.67
N CYS A 127 18.86 -6.30 -5.32
CA CYS A 127 19.07 -6.84 -3.97
C CYS A 127 20.54 -6.92 -3.61
N GLU A 128 21.41 -7.31 -4.53
CA GLU A 128 22.85 -7.37 -4.31
C GLU A 128 23.45 -6.04 -3.85
N TYR A 129 22.99 -4.95 -4.44
CA TYR A 129 23.47 -3.63 -4.09
C TYR A 129 22.91 -3.11 -2.75
N TYR A 130 21.62 -3.32 -2.49
CA TYR A 130 20.94 -2.70 -1.34
C TYR A 130 20.97 -3.54 -0.07
N PHE A 131 21.06 -4.86 -0.20
CA PHE A 131 21.01 -5.77 0.93
C PHE A 131 22.34 -6.52 1.03
N SER A 132 23.17 -6.17 1.98
CA SER A 132 24.35 -6.93 2.35
C SER A 132 24.14 -7.59 3.70
N GLY A 133 24.46 -8.87 3.85
CA GLY A 133 24.35 -9.54 5.15
C GLY A 133 24.72 -11.01 5.10
N ASP A 134 25.15 -11.53 6.24
CA ASP A 134 25.61 -12.92 6.41
C ASP A 134 24.47 -13.96 6.42
N PHE A 135 23.23 -13.52 6.23
CA PHE A 135 22.06 -14.41 6.24
C PHE A 135 21.99 -15.31 4.99
N PHE A 136 22.54 -14.83 3.87
CA PHE A 136 22.46 -15.54 2.60
C PHE A 136 23.68 -16.42 2.37
N PRO A 137 23.54 -17.55 1.65
CA PRO A 137 24.66 -18.35 1.22
C PRO A 137 25.71 -17.46 0.53
N GLN A 138 26.97 -17.67 0.85
CA GLN A 138 28.10 -16.92 0.26
C GLN A 138 28.10 -15.39 0.52
N GLY A 139 27.24 -14.87 1.43
CA GLY A 139 27.16 -13.45 1.75
C GLY A 139 26.54 -12.57 0.67
N SER A 140 26.01 -13.14 -0.42
CA SER A 140 25.39 -12.43 -1.54
C SER A 140 23.87 -12.45 -1.44
N SER A 141 23.26 -11.29 -1.29
CA SER A 141 21.80 -11.14 -1.25
C SER A 141 21.12 -11.25 -2.62
N GLY A 142 21.85 -10.98 -3.67
CA GLY A 142 21.41 -11.17 -5.06
C GLY A 142 21.72 -12.57 -5.62
N GLY A 143 22.43 -13.39 -4.85
CA GLY A 143 22.97 -14.65 -5.32
C GLY A 143 24.03 -14.47 -6.42
N ILE A 144 24.55 -15.58 -6.92
CA ILE A 144 25.60 -15.58 -7.97
C ILE A 144 25.17 -14.74 -9.18
N LEU A 145 23.91 -14.84 -9.58
CA LEU A 145 23.41 -14.10 -10.76
C LEU A 145 23.36 -12.59 -10.52
N GLY A 146 22.89 -12.15 -9.34
CA GLY A 146 22.86 -10.73 -9.00
C GLY A 146 24.25 -10.13 -8.91
N GLU A 147 25.17 -10.82 -8.26
CA GLU A 147 26.57 -10.41 -8.10
C GLU A 147 27.30 -10.27 -9.44
N ILE A 148 27.22 -11.31 -10.30
CA ILE A 148 27.86 -11.28 -11.62
C ILE A 148 27.33 -10.13 -12.47
N ILE A 149 26.00 -9.95 -12.51
CA ILE A 149 25.39 -8.90 -13.33
C ILE A 149 25.77 -7.52 -12.78
N PHE A 150 25.66 -7.30 -11.47
CA PHE A 150 26.00 -6.04 -10.85
C PHE A 150 27.47 -5.66 -11.07
N THR A 151 28.39 -6.59 -10.83
CA THR A 151 29.82 -6.36 -10.99
C THR A 151 30.19 -6.01 -12.44
N ASN A 152 29.66 -6.76 -13.42
CA ASN A 152 29.95 -6.47 -14.84
C ASN A 152 29.33 -5.14 -15.29
N LEU A 153 28.08 -4.84 -14.91
CA LEU A 153 27.47 -3.57 -15.27
C LEU A 153 28.16 -2.38 -14.62
N SER A 154 28.53 -2.50 -13.34
CA SER A 154 29.20 -1.42 -12.61
C SER A 154 30.59 -1.11 -13.15
N ASN A 155 31.28 -2.11 -13.68
CA ASN A 155 32.56 -1.94 -14.36
C ASN A 155 32.43 -1.15 -15.69
N ILE A 156 31.27 -1.28 -16.38
CA ILE A 156 31.05 -0.63 -17.68
C ILE A 156 30.43 0.78 -17.50
N PHE A 157 29.39 0.89 -16.68
CA PHE A 157 28.54 2.09 -16.56
C PHE A 157 28.75 2.84 -15.25
N GLY A 158 29.63 2.35 -14.35
CA GLY A 158 29.72 2.81 -12.98
C GLY A 158 28.48 2.41 -12.15
N VAL A 159 28.54 2.60 -10.83
CA VAL A 159 27.47 2.19 -9.91
C VAL A 159 26.13 2.87 -10.23
N VAL A 160 26.15 4.20 -10.41
CA VAL A 160 24.91 4.96 -10.68
C VAL A 160 24.31 4.61 -12.04
N GLY A 161 25.14 4.48 -13.07
CA GLY A 161 24.69 4.10 -14.41
C GLY A 161 24.10 2.69 -14.44
N SER A 162 24.71 1.71 -13.75
CA SER A 162 24.21 0.35 -13.66
C SER A 162 22.87 0.29 -12.95
N LEU A 163 22.72 1.00 -11.82
CA LEU A 163 21.44 1.06 -11.11
C LEU A 163 20.31 1.65 -11.94
N LEU A 164 20.58 2.74 -12.67
CA LEU A 164 19.60 3.33 -13.57
C LEU A 164 19.18 2.33 -14.69
N PHE A 165 20.17 1.67 -15.29
CA PHE A 165 19.95 0.67 -16.33
C PHE A 165 19.09 -0.49 -15.83
N ILE A 166 19.47 -1.09 -14.68
CA ILE A 166 18.74 -2.20 -14.06
C ILE A 166 17.33 -1.77 -13.69
N PHE A 167 17.14 -0.56 -13.16
CA PHE A 167 15.83 -0.03 -12.80
C PHE A 167 14.90 0.06 -14.01
N ILE A 168 15.37 0.59 -15.13
CA ILE A 168 14.61 0.67 -16.38
C ILE A 168 14.22 -0.74 -16.85
N PHE A 169 15.15 -1.70 -16.86
CA PHE A 169 14.86 -3.08 -17.24
C PHE A 169 13.84 -3.74 -16.32
N THR A 170 13.91 -3.48 -15.00
CA THR A 170 12.94 -3.96 -14.02
C THR A 170 11.54 -3.45 -14.33
N LEU A 171 11.39 -2.15 -14.65
CA LEU A 171 10.10 -1.56 -14.99
C LEU A 171 9.50 -2.16 -16.27
N ILE A 172 10.32 -2.32 -17.32
CA ILE A 172 9.88 -2.93 -18.57
C ILE A 172 9.50 -4.38 -18.36
N ALA A 173 10.36 -5.16 -17.70
CA ALA A 173 10.14 -6.58 -17.45
C ALA A 173 8.90 -6.81 -16.56
N ALA A 174 8.69 -6.01 -15.53
CA ALA A 174 7.49 -6.07 -14.69
C ALA A 174 6.21 -5.81 -15.50
N SER A 175 6.20 -4.77 -16.33
CA SER A 175 5.06 -4.46 -17.20
C SER A 175 4.70 -5.60 -18.13
N LEU A 176 5.69 -6.24 -18.76
CA LEU A 176 5.48 -7.36 -19.68
C LEU A 176 5.05 -8.64 -18.95
N THR A 177 5.68 -8.95 -17.81
CA THR A 177 5.39 -10.16 -17.01
C THR A 177 3.96 -10.14 -16.47
N PHE A 178 3.56 -9.06 -15.84
CA PHE A 178 2.24 -8.93 -15.21
C PHE A 178 1.18 -8.37 -16.16
N SER A 179 1.59 -7.87 -17.34
CA SER A 179 0.69 -7.27 -18.34
C SER A 179 -0.12 -6.09 -17.80
N PHE A 180 0.50 -5.20 -17.05
CA PHE A 180 -0.10 -3.95 -16.59
C PHE A 180 0.54 -2.74 -17.26
N SER A 181 -0.18 -1.63 -17.26
CA SER A 181 0.33 -0.33 -17.72
C SER A 181 0.73 0.52 -16.52
N TRP A 182 1.94 1.08 -16.52
CA TRP A 182 2.41 2.00 -15.49
C TRP A 182 1.52 3.23 -15.32
N LEU A 183 0.92 3.72 -16.42
CA LEU A 183 -0.04 4.83 -16.37
C LEU A 183 -1.26 4.47 -15.51
N THR A 184 -1.81 3.26 -15.68
CA THR A 184 -2.94 2.79 -14.85
C THR A 184 -2.56 2.64 -13.38
N VAL A 185 -1.32 2.23 -13.09
CA VAL A 185 -0.81 2.15 -11.71
C VAL A 185 -0.71 3.54 -11.11
N ILE A 186 -0.10 4.50 -11.81
CA ILE A 186 0.04 5.89 -11.36
C ILE A 186 -1.33 6.52 -11.10
N ASP A 187 -2.30 6.36 -12.02
CA ASP A 187 -3.67 6.85 -11.86
C ASP A 187 -4.37 6.22 -10.65
N SER A 188 -4.15 4.92 -10.44
CA SER A 188 -4.73 4.21 -9.30
C SER A 188 -4.13 4.70 -7.98
N VAL A 189 -2.80 4.79 -7.91
CA VAL A 189 -2.10 5.34 -6.74
C VAL A 189 -2.54 6.77 -6.46
N GLY A 190 -2.64 7.61 -7.51
CA GLY A 190 -3.13 8.99 -7.38
C GLY A 190 -4.54 9.06 -6.80
N ARG A 191 -5.48 8.25 -7.31
CA ARG A 191 -6.85 8.18 -6.81
C ARG A 191 -6.92 7.71 -5.35
N TYR A 192 -6.21 6.66 -5.00
CA TYR A 192 -6.20 6.14 -3.62
C TYR A 192 -5.52 7.12 -2.66
N SER A 193 -4.45 7.79 -3.08
CA SER A 193 -3.77 8.82 -2.29
C SER A 193 -4.69 10.01 -2.01
N LEU A 194 -5.39 10.52 -3.02
CA LEU A 194 -6.36 11.60 -2.86
C LEU A 194 -7.55 11.18 -1.98
N ALA A 195 -8.06 9.96 -2.14
CA ALA A 195 -9.12 9.42 -1.29
C ALA A 195 -8.65 9.28 0.18
N ALA A 196 -7.46 8.76 0.41
CA ALA A 196 -6.88 8.65 1.75
C ALA A 196 -6.68 10.02 2.40
N THR A 197 -6.18 11.00 1.64
CA THR A 197 -6.01 12.38 2.12
C THR A 197 -7.35 13.02 2.47
N SER A 198 -8.38 12.86 1.64
CA SER A 198 -9.71 13.38 1.91
C SER A 198 -10.35 12.72 3.14
N TYR A 199 -10.18 11.40 3.31
CA TYR A 199 -10.62 10.67 4.48
C TYR A 199 -9.93 11.17 5.76
N LEU A 200 -8.61 11.33 5.72
CA LEU A 200 -7.82 11.84 6.84
C LEU A 200 -8.21 13.28 7.20
N MET A 201 -8.41 14.14 6.21
CA MET A 201 -8.87 15.52 6.43
C MET A 201 -10.26 15.57 7.07
N ASN A 202 -11.19 14.70 6.65
CA ASN A 202 -12.52 14.63 7.25
C ASN A 202 -12.47 14.06 8.68
N ALA A 203 -11.64 13.08 8.94
CA ALA A 203 -11.41 12.54 10.28
C ALA A 203 -10.81 13.60 11.22
N LEU A 204 -9.82 14.37 10.74
CA LEU A 204 -9.24 15.49 11.49
C LEU A 204 -10.26 16.59 11.77
N LYS A 205 -11.07 16.98 10.77
CA LYS A 205 -12.17 17.95 10.97
C LYS A 205 -13.16 17.46 12.02
N GLY A 206 -13.56 16.18 11.95
CA GLY A 206 -14.45 15.58 12.96
C GLY A 206 -13.84 15.59 14.37
N PHE A 207 -12.56 15.25 14.48
CA PHE A 207 -11.85 15.30 15.76
C PHE A 207 -11.75 16.72 16.34
N VAL A 208 -11.42 17.70 15.49
CA VAL A 208 -11.35 19.11 15.89
C VAL A 208 -12.71 19.61 16.33
N LEU A 209 -13.79 19.33 15.57
CA LEU A 209 -15.15 19.73 15.93
C LEU A 209 -15.61 19.11 17.25
N MET A 210 -15.35 17.79 17.46
CA MET A 210 -15.64 17.13 18.73
C MET A 210 -14.87 17.73 19.92
N SER A 211 -13.63 18.16 19.69
CA SER A 211 -12.81 18.80 20.72
C SER A 211 -13.36 20.19 21.07
N PHE A 212 -13.79 20.97 20.09
CA PHE A 212 -14.45 22.26 20.32
C PHE A 212 -15.79 22.12 21.04
N GLU A 213 -16.60 21.14 20.69
CA GLU A 213 -17.90 20.87 21.36
C GLU A 213 -17.71 20.47 22.82
N LYS A 214 -16.68 19.68 23.11
CA LYS A 214 -16.32 19.32 24.52
C LYS A 214 -15.86 20.53 25.32
N VAL A 215 -15.06 21.42 24.73
CA VAL A 215 -14.57 22.62 25.40
C VAL A 215 -15.74 23.58 25.70
N GLN A 216 -16.63 23.83 24.75
CA GLN A 216 -17.83 24.66 24.97
C GLN A 216 -18.79 24.06 26.02
N ALA A 217 -18.95 22.73 26.03
CA ALA A 217 -19.79 22.06 27.03
C ALA A 217 -19.20 22.14 28.46
N ILE A 218 -17.90 22.25 28.60
CA ILE A 218 -17.20 22.42 29.90
C ILE A 218 -17.37 23.87 30.37
N GLU A 219 -17.17 24.86 29.51
CA GLU A 219 -17.34 26.28 29.85
C GLU A 219 -18.80 26.61 30.28
N ILE A 220 -19.79 26.08 29.57
CA ILE A 220 -21.19 26.26 29.91
C ILE A 220 -21.52 25.60 31.26
N LYS A 221 -21.02 24.42 31.54
CA LYS A 221 -21.21 23.75 32.84
C LYS A 221 -20.55 24.50 34.00
N GLU A 222 -19.36 25.05 33.81
CA GLU A 222 -18.72 25.89 34.86
C GLU A 222 -19.46 27.21 35.06
N PHE A 223 -19.93 27.86 33.98
CA PHE A 223 -20.72 29.08 34.08
C PHE A 223 -22.02 28.89 34.87
N PHE A 224 -22.74 27.78 34.66
CA PHE A 224 -23.96 27.46 35.45
C PHE A 224 -23.66 26.98 36.86
N LYS A 225 -22.50 26.44 37.13
CA LYS A 225 -22.08 25.99 38.48
C LYS A 225 -21.71 27.18 39.36
N THR A 226 -21.21 28.29 38.78
CA THR A 226 -20.78 29.48 39.51
C THR A 226 -21.92 30.44 39.80
N LYS A 227 -23.10 30.30 39.16
CA LYS A 227 -24.27 31.17 39.31
C LYS A 227 -25.36 30.50 40.16
N LYS A 228 -25.01 29.86 41.28
CA LYS A 228 -25.95 29.63 42.37
C LYS A 228 -26.02 30.92 43.20
N ILE A 229 -26.90 31.84 42.79
CA ILE A 229 -27.36 32.96 43.62
C ILE A 229 -28.06 32.35 44.83
N PRO A 230 -27.68 32.70 46.09
CA PRO A 230 -28.44 32.30 47.25
C PRO A 230 -29.83 32.88 47.16
N VAL A 231 -30.83 32.03 47.13
CA VAL A 231 -32.24 32.49 47.28
C VAL A 231 -32.37 32.86 48.76
N GLU A 232 -32.32 34.16 49.03
CA GLU A 232 -32.70 34.72 50.32
C GLU A 232 -34.19 34.48 50.53
N LYS A 233 -34.56 33.92 51.68
CA LYS A 233 -35.93 33.65 52.12
C LYS A 233 -36.75 34.93 52.15
N PRO A 234 -38.03 34.92 51.76
CA PRO A 234 -38.93 36.09 51.90
C PRO A 234 -39.17 36.31 53.40
N LEU A 235 -38.80 37.44 53.88
CA LEU A 235 -39.24 37.95 55.19
C LEU A 235 -40.65 38.49 55.04
N SER A 236 -41.59 37.86 55.74
CA SER A 236 -42.96 38.32 55.92
C SER A 236 -42.99 39.57 56.78
N ASP A 237 -43.98 40.43 56.57
CA ASP A 237 -44.45 41.53 57.38
C ASP A 237 -43.70 42.87 57.35
N ALA A 238 -44.24 43.82 56.51
CA ALA A 238 -44.51 45.18 56.95
C ALA A 238 -45.35 45.91 55.87
N GLN A 239 -46.37 46.61 56.40
CA GLN A 239 -47.49 47.35 55.80
C GLN A 239 -47.09 48.45 54.83
N PRO A 240 -48.11 48.95 54.04
CA PRO A 240 -47.93 49.94 53.00
C PRO A 240 -47.77 51.35 53.50
N ARG A 241 -46.84 52.09 52.99
CA ARG A 241 -46.81 53.55 53.08
C ARG A 241 -46.96 54.15 51.73
N GLU A 242 -48.12 54.79 51.55
CA GLU A 242 -48.37 55.81 50.51
C GLU A 242 -47.36 56.96 50.65
N LEU A 243 -46.85 57.50 49.57
CA LEU A 243 -46.81 58.96 49.36
C LEU A 243 -46.33 59.36 47.97
N ASN A 244 -47.28 59.93 47.24
CA ASN A 244 -47.16 61.11 46.38
C ASN A 244 -46.20 61.21 45.22
N LEU A 245 -46.86 61.27 44.09
CA LEU A 245 -46.35 61.88 42.83
C LEU A 245 -46.08 63.37 43.03
N PRO A 246 -45.23 63.96 42.17
CA PRO A 246 -45.80 64.95 41.24
C PRO A 246 -45.47 64.64 39.77
N LYS A 247 -46.55 64.92 39.00
CA LYS A 247 -46.58 65.04 37.56
C LYS A 247 -45.73 66.21 37.09
N THR A 248 -45.03 66.07 35.94
CA THR A 248 -45.14 67.14 34.91
C THR A 248 -44.77 66.53 33.53
N LYS A 249 -45.43 67.01 32.58
CA LYS A 249 -45.70 66.67 31.19
C LYS A 249 -44.61 67.21 30.22
N PRO A 250 -44.83 67.09 28.91
CA PRO A 250 -43.83 66.62 27.93
C PRO A 250 -43.50 67.74 26.91
N ALA A 251 -42.47 67.48 26.09
CA ALA A 251 -42.32 68.09 24.75
C ALA A 251 -41.14 67.30 24.07
N SER A 252 -41.43 66.60 22.95
CA SER A 252 -41.46 67.15 21.60
C SER A 252 -40.04 67.40 21.04
N GLU A 253 -39.69 66.61 20.13
CA GLU A 253 -39.46 66.81 18.70
C GLU A 253 -38.22 66.06 18.16
N ASN A 254 -38.47 65.24 17.19
CA ASN A 254 -37.61 64.73 16.12
C ASN A 254 -37.21 65.93 15.20
N PRO A 255 -36.35 65.84 14.16
CA PRO A 255 -35.65 64.70 13.53
C PRO A 255 -34.24 65.03 12.92
N SER A 256 -33.75 64.03 12.17
CA SER A 256 -32.87 64.13 10.98
C SER A 256 -31.34 63.99 11.18
N GLU A 257 -30.84 62.85 10.84
CA GLU A 257 -29.82 62.48 9.82
C GLU A 257 -28.66 63.44 9.48
N PRO A 258 -27.47 62.98 8.90
CA PRO A 258 -27.16 61.73 8.24
C PRO A 258 -25.80 61.12 8.51
N LEU A 259 -25.74 59.82 8.15
CA LEU A 259 -24.55 59.08 7.76
C LEU A 259 -23.65 59.83 6.76
N ALA A 260 -22.37 59.72 6.91
CA ALA A 260 -21.36 59.65 5.87
C ALA A 260 -19.99 60.17 6.37
N SER A 261 -19.21 59.36 7.05
CA SER A 261 -17.76 59.57 7.11
C SER A 261 -17.04 58.43 7.83
N ALA A 262 -17.05 57.23 7.26
CA ALA A 262 -16.14 56.16 7.70
C ALA A 262 -15.86 55.11 6.59
N ALA A 263 -15.83 55.53 5.34
CA ALA A 263 -15.56 54.67 4.21
C ALA A 263 -14.49 55.24 3.26
N LYS A 264 -13.42 55.81 3.80
CA LYS A 264 -12.33 56.33 2.96
C LYS A 264 -10.94 56.24 3.57
N THR A 265 -10.63 55.18 4.31
CA THR A 265 -9.25 55.00 4.82
C THR A 265 -8.73 53.53 4.72
N ILE A 266 -9.33 52.69 3.90
CA ILE A 266 -8.82 51.34 3.68
C ILE A 266 -8.62 51.04 2.17
N SER A 267 -8.29 52.05 1.38
CA SER A 267 -8.03 51.83 -0.06
C SER A 267 -6.70 52.38 -0.57
N SER A 268 -5.72 52.64 0.30
CA SER A 268 -4.47 53.21 -0.12
C SER A 268 -3.19 52.48 0.38
N GLU A 269 -3.31 51.24 0.86
CA GLU A 269 -2.11 50.47 1.32
C GLU A 269 -1.90 49.15 0.60
N ILE A 270 -2.49 48.90 -0.57
CA ILE A 270 -2.17 47.74 -1.40
C ILE A 270 -1.71 48.22 -2.79
N SER A 271 -0.67 49.03 -2.83
CA SER A 271 -0.02 49.35 -4.11
C SER A 271 1.42 49.83 -3.94
N SER A 272 2.24 49.12 -3.21
CA SER A 272 3.70 49.29 -3.33
C SER A 272 4.42 48.09 -2.70
N THR A 273 4.51 46.98 -3.39
CA THR A 273 5.66 46.07 -3.30
C THR A 273 5.62 45.16 -4.53
N LYS A 274 6.07 45.72 -5.63
CA LYS A 274 6.59 44.99 -6.78
C LYS A 274 7.80 45.80 -7.25
N GLU A 275 8.94 45.38 -6.83
CA GLU A 275 10.19 45.33 -7.59
C GLU A 275 11.05 44.18 -7.04
#